data_ba9ae0331b125d5b83f91a8e5a953fdf
#
_entry.id   ba9ae0331b125d5b83f91a8e5a953fdf
#
_cell.length_a   1.000
_cell.length_b   1.000
_cell.length_c   1.000
_cell.angle_alpha   90.00
_cell.angle_beta   90.00
_cell.angle_gamma   90.00
#
_symmetry.space_group_name_H-M   'P 1'
#
loop_
_entity.id
_entity.type
_entity.pdbx_description
1 polymer ?
#
loop_
_entity_poly.entity_id
_entity_poly.type
_entity_poly.pdbx_seq_one_letter_code
_entity_poly.pdbx_strand_id
1 'polypeptide(L)'
;EDDKKAAEKAAAELTKQERLEPYTESERLEISTGTAGAIYEIKMDQTHPLGYGTGGKFFTLKNNSNRFTYLTGGANAGVIAANDSYRTGYIGYKIKSKMGESLAIGAENQGRGQIVYFVDNPIFR
;
A
#
# COMPACT_ATOMS: atom_id res chain seq x y z
N GLU A 1 -5.21 11.67 -23.72
CA GLU A 1 -5.12 10.30 -24.29
C GLU A 1 -3.66 9.92 -24.59
N ASP A 2 -2.86 10.87 -25.05
CA ASP A 2 -1.45 10.63 -25.38
C ASP A 2 -0.56 10.41 -24.16
N ASP A 3 -0.79 11.12 -23.05
CA ASP A 3 -0.05 10.94 -21.79
C ASP A 3 -0.29 9.56 -21.16
N LYS A 4 -1.51 9.02 -21.30
CA LYS A 4 -1.86 7.71 -20.80
C LYS A 4 -1.20 6.58 -21.58
N LYS A 5 -1.15 6.73 -22.91
CA LYS A 5 -0.42 5.81 -23.80
C LYS A 5 1.08 5.84 -23.58
N ALA A 6 1.65 7.02 -23.33
CA ALA A 6 3.06 7.19 -23.02
C ALA A 6 3.43 6.51 -21.68
N ALA A 7 2.58 6.66 -20.66
CA ALA A 7 2.77 6.00 -19.37
C ALA A 7 2.64 4.46 -19.45
N GLU A 8 1.68 3.95 -20.22
CA GLU A 8 1.54 2.50 -20.46
C GLU A 8 2.74 1.93 -21.23
N LYS A 9 3.24 2.65 -22.22
CA LYS A 9 4.42 2.23 -22.98
C LYS A 9 5.68 2.22 -22.13
N ALA A 10 5.88 3.24 -21.31
CA ALA A 10 7.00 3.30 -20.36
C ALA A 10 6.92 2.16 -19.30
N ALA A 11 5.74 1.87 -18.79
CA ALA A 11 5.52 0.76 -17.86
C ALA A 11 5.78 -0.61 -18.53
N ALA A 12 5.37 -0.78 -19.79
CA ALA A 12 5.64 -2.01 -20.55
C ALA A 12 7.14 -2.19 -20.87
N GLU A 13 7.85 -1.12 -21.15
CA GLU A 13 9.30 -1.15 -21.38
C GLU A 13 10.08 -1.48 -20.09
N LEU A 14 9.69 -0.91 -18.96
CA LEU A 14 10.27 -1.24 -17.65
C LEU A 14 10.05 -2.72 -17.30
N THR A 15 8.85 -3.24 -17.52
CA THR A 15 8.54 -4.67 -17.30
C THR A 15 9.35 -5.57 -18.22
N LYS A 16 9.60 -5.12 -19.46
CA LYS A 16 10.44 -5.86 -20.41
C LYS A 16 11.92 -5.87 -19.98
N GLN A 17 12.44 -4.76 -19.51
CA GLN A 17 13.80 -4.67 -18.97
C GLN A 17 13.98 -5.56 -17.72
N GLU A 18 13.02 -5.54 -16.80
CA GLU A 18 13.04 -6.41 -15.61
C GLU A 18 13.06 -7.90 -15.97
N ARG A 19 12.37 -8.31 -17.05
CA ARG A 19 12.38 -9.70 -17.55
C ARG A 19 13.69 -10.11 -18.22
N LEU A 20 14.49 -9.15 -18.66
CA LEU A 20 15.77 -9.38 -19.32
C LEU A 20 16.96 -9.23 -18.37
N GLU A 21 16.71 -8.98 -17.09
CA GLU A 21 17.79 -8.94 -16.09
C GLU A 21 18.52 -10.30 -16.00
N PRO A 22 19.85 -10.31 -15.83
CA PRO A 22 20.62 -11.53 -15.69
C PRO A 22 20.12 -12.35 -14.49
N TYR A 23 20.10 -13.68 -14.63
CA TYR A 23 19.69 -14.60 -13.55
C TYR A 23 20.46 -14.36 -12.23
N THR A 24 21.70 -13.92 -12.31
CA THR A 24 22.53 -13.59 -11.14
C THR A 24 21.96 -12.41 -10.32
N GLU A 25 21.13 -11.57 -10.90
CA GLU A 25 20.49 -10.43 -10.23
C GLU A 25 19.08 -10.77 -9.72
N SER A 26 18.53 -11.93 -10.08
CA SER A 26 17.15 -12.31 -9.75
C SER A 26 16.89 -12.35 -8.23
N GLU A 27 17.81 -12.92 -7.45
CA GLU A 27 17.70 -12.97 -6.00
C GLU A 27 17.69 -11.57 -5.37
N ARG A 28 18.55 -10.70 -5.88
CA ARG A 28 18.60 -9.29 -5.44
C ARG A 28 17.31 -8.53 -5.79
N LEU A 29 16.74 -8.83 -6.95
CA LEU A 29 15.46 -8.25 -7.37
C LEU A 29 14.33 -8.72 -6.46
N GLU A 30 14.22 -10.01 -6.17
CA GLU A 30 13.24 -10.58 -5.25
C GLU A 30 13.34 -9.93 -3.86
N ILE A 31 14.54 -9.82 -3.31
CA ILE A 31 14.77 -9.17 -2.02
C ILE A 31 14.35 -7.70 -2.06
N SER A 32 14.68 -6.97 -3.12
CA SER A 32 14.38 -5.54 -3.25
C SER A 32 12.90 -5.22 -3.46
N THR A 33 12.13 -6.18 -3.97
CA THR A 33 10.69 -6.06 -4.25
C THR A 33 9.81 -6.82 -3.26
N GLY A 34 10.42 -7.63 -2.39
CA GLY A 34 9.73 -8.44 -1.40
C GLY A 34 9.31 -7.66 -0.16
N THR A 35 8.27 -8.14 0.50
CA THR A 35 7.83 -7.68 1.82
C THR A 35 7.69 -8.88 2.73
N ALA A 36 8.71 -9.14 3.54
CA ALA A 36 8.70 -10.25 4.50
C ALA A 36 7.87 -9.93 5.75
N GLY A 37 7.84 -8.68 6.14
CA GLY A 37 7.04 -8.18 7.24
C GLY A 37 7.59 -6.86 7.78
N ALA A 38 6.79 -5.81 7.68
CA ALA A 38 7.12 -4.49 8.16
C ALA A 38 5.94 -3.84 8.88
N ILE A 39 6.24 -3.13 9.95
CA ILE A 39 5.24 -2.36 10.69
C ILE A 39 5.17 -0.95 10.12
N TYR A 40 3.97 -0.55 9.71
CA TYR A 40 3.66 0.78 9.25
C TYR A 40 2.71 1.50 10.20
N GLU A 41 2.94 2.77 10.41
CA GLU A 41 2.00 3.64 11.10
C GLU A 41 0.95 4.13 10.11
N ILE A 42 -0.31 3.87 10.42
CA ILE A 42 -1.47 4.35 9.68
C ILE A 42 -2.00 5.60 10.37
N LYS A 43 -2.22 6.64 9.61
CA LYS A 43 -2.94 7.82 10.07
C LYS A 43 -4.44 7.56 9.99
N MET A 44 -5.12 7.61 11.15
CA MET A 44 -6.55 7.37 11.25
C MET A 44 -7.34 8.67 11.27
N ASP A 45 -8.46 8.70 10.57
CA ASP A 45 -9.44 9.77 10.68
C ASP A 45 -10.29 9.54 11.94
N GLN A 46 -10.07 10.36 12.95
CA GLN A 46 -10.78 10.27 14.23
C GLN A 46 -12.25 10.68 14.14
N THR A 47 -12.67 11.34 13.05
CA THR A 47 -14.06 11.74 12.82
C THR A 47 -14.89 10.61 12.20
N HIS A 48 -14.22 9.59 11.64
CA HIS A 48 -14.88 8.41 11.11
C HIS A 48 -15.05 7.33 12.20
N PRO A 49 -16.19 6.59 12.25
CA PRO A 49 -16.43 5.55 13.26
C PRO A 49 -15.31 4.50 13.36
N LEU A 50 -14.70 4.11 12.26
CA LEU A 50 -13.56 3.17 12.25
C LEU A 50 -12.29 3.73 12.91
N GLY A 51 -12.19 5.04 13.07
CA GLY A 51 -11.08 5.71 13.75
C GLY A 51 -11.31 5.98 15.23
N TYR A 52 -12.50 5.72 15.75
CA TYR A 52 -12.80 5.98 17.16
C TYR A 52 -11.94 5.10 18.09
N GLY A 53 -11.38 5.74 19.10
CA GLY A 53 -10.57 5.07 20.11
C GLY A 53 -9.12 4.79 19.68
N THR A 54 -8.73 5.09 18.46
CA THR A 54 -7.36 4.87 17.97
C THR A 54 -6.37 6.00 18.33
N GLY A 55 -6.88 7.15 18.76
CA GLY A 55 -6.05 8.32 19.02
C GLY A 55 -5.42 8.92 17.74
N GLY A 56 -5.96 8.60 16.57
CA GLY A 56 -5.48 9.08 15.27
C GLY A 56 -4.35 8.26 14.66
N LYS A 57 -3.95 7.16 15.30
CA LYS A 57 -2.87 6.28 14.84
C LYS A 57 -3.25 4.81 15.00
N PHE A 58 -2.82 4.01 14.06
CA PHE A 58 -2.92 2.57 14.10
C PHE A 58 -1.67 1.95 13.48
N PHE A 59 -1.23 0.81 13.98
CA PHE A 59 -0.07 0.12 13.43
C PHE A 59 -0.53 -1.15 12.72
N THR A 60 -0.09 -1.33 11.50
CA THR A 60 -0.38 -2.54 10.72
C THR A 60 0.89 -3.29 10.38
N LEU A 61 0.79 -4.62 10.32
CA LEU A 61 1.83 -5.45 9.75
C LEU A 61 1.56 -5.65 8.26
N LYS A 62 2.47 -5.15 7.45
CA LYS A 62 2.51 -5.45 6.02
C LYS A 62 3.39 -6.67 5.77
N ASN A 63 2.78 -7.73 5.31
CA ASN A 63 3.45 -8.97 4.90
C ASN A 63 3.27 -9.27 3.39
N ASN A 64 2.79 -8.29 2.65
CA ASN A 64 2.63 -8.34 1.20
C ASN A 64 2.97 -6.98 0.59
N SER A 65 3.17 -6.97 -0.72
CA SER A 65 3.52 -5.76 -1.47
C SER A 65 2.28 -5.02 -2.04
N ASN A 66 1.09 -5.39 -1.61
CA ASN A 66 -0.15 -4.78 -2.10
C ASN A 66 -0.22 -3.30 -1.69
N ARG A 67 -0.56 -2.49 -2.66
CA ARG A 67 -0.75 -1.05 -2.51
C ARG A 67 -1.99 -0.63 -3.29
N PHE A 68 -2.88 0.06 -2.63
CA PHE A 68 -4.11 0.57 -3.24
C PHE A 68 -4.17 2.08 -3.11
N THR A 69 -4.70 2.73 -4.14
CA THR A 69 -4.96 4.16 -4.11
C THR A 69 -6.15 4.48 -3.20
N TYR A 70 -6.29 5.74 -2.85
CA TYR A 70 -7.44 6.20 -2.05
C TYR A 70 -8.76 5.94 -2.78
N LEU A 71 -9.80 5.65 -2.02
CA LEU A 71 -11.17 5.56 -2.53
C LEU A 71 -11.63 6.93 -3.03
N THR A 72 -12.22 6.97 -4.21
CA THR A 72 -12.78 8.21 -4.79
C THR A 72 -14.23 8.45 -4.40
N GLY A 73 -14.98 7.38 -4.11
CA GLY A 73 -16.40 7.43 -3.75
C GLY A 73 -16.72 7.03 -2.30
N GLY A 74 -15.71 6.93 -1.44
CA GLY A 74 -15.86 6.46 -0.07
C GLY A 74 -15.01 7.24 0.93
N ALA A 75 -15.01 6.77 2.18
CA ALA A 75 -14.21 7.33 3.24
C ALA A 75 -12.85 6.59 3.34
N ASN A 76 -11.76 7.34 3.32
CA ASN A 76 -10.41 6.83 3.56
C ASN A 76 -10.09 6.95 5.05
N ALA A 77 -10.59 6.01 5.85
CA ALA A 77 -10.54 6.07 7.31
C ALA A 77 -9.12 5.89 7.87
N GLY A 78 -8.29 5.10 7.20
CA GLY A 78 -6.90 4.89 7.57
C GLY A 78 -6.00 4.89 6.33
N VAL A 79 -4.93 5.67 6.38
CA VAL A 79 -4.02 5.85 5.24
C VAL A 79 -2.56 5.76 5.67
N ILE A 80 -1.71 5.25 4.79
CA ILE A 80 -0.26 5.41 4.87
C ILE A 80 0.05 6.75 4.20
N ALA A 81 0.26 7.79 4.99
CA ALA A 81 0.32 9.15 4.48
C ALA A 81 1.62 9.44 3.70
N ALA A 82 2.73 8.84 4.11
CA ALA A 82 4.03 9.09 3.49
C ALA A 82 4.93 7.85 3.55
N ASN A 83 6.02 7.85 2.79
CA ASN A 83 6.98 6.76 2.77
C ASN A 83 7.73 6.58 4.12
N ASP A 84 7.79 7.61 4.94
CA ASP A 84 8.39 7.60 6.29
C ASP A 84 7.47 7.01 7.37
N SER A 85 6.27 6.57 7.01
CA SER A 85 5.35 5.86 7.93
C SER A 85 5.86 4.48 8.35
N TYR A 86 6.92 3.97 7.75
CA TYR A 86 7.64 2.77 8.16
C TYR A 86 8.19 2.93 9.58
N ARG A 87 8.03 1.90 10.41
CA ARG A 87 8.52 1.89 11.80
C ARG A 87 9.59 0.85 12.04
N THR A 88 9.35 -0.39 11.64
CA THR A 88 10.30 -1.49 11.84
C THR A 88 9.97 -2.67 10.91
N GLY A 89 10.87 -3.66 10.87
CA GLY A 89 10.70 -4.88 10.10
C GLY A 89 11.46 -4.86 8.78
N TYR A 90 11.12 -5.78 7.89
CA TYR A 90 11.79 -5.93 6.61
C TYR A 90 10.82 -5.66 5.44
N ILE A 91 11.22 -4.74 4.60
CA ILE A 91 10.56 -4.41 3.34
C ILE A 91 11.62 -4.02 2.30
N GLY A 92 11.50 -4.54 1.09
CA GLY A 92 12.39 -4.20 -0.01
C GLY A 92 12.37 -2.70 -0.33
N TYR A 93 13.52 -2.13 -0.62
CA TYR A 93 13.65 -0.68 -0.80
C TYR A 93 12.82 -0.13 -1.96
N LYS A 94 12.62 -0.92 -3.04
CA LYS A 94 11.78 -0.53 -4.20
C LYS A 94 10.31 -0.41 -3.82
N ILE A 95 9.82 -1.28 -2.93
CA ILE A 95 8.44 -1.22 -2.42
C ILE A 95 8.32 -0.12 -1.37
N LYS A 96 9.27 -0.01 -0.46
CA LYS A 96 9.27 1.02 0.58
C LYS A 96 9.16 2.43 0.00
N SER A 97 9.86 2.72 -1.10
CA SER A 97 9.83 4.01 -1.76
C SER A 97 8.47 4.36 -2.41
N LYS A 98 7.60 3.36 -2.61
CA LYS A 98 6.29 3.52 -3.26
C LYS A 98 5.11 3.38 -2.28
N MET A 99 5.37 3.09 -1.00
CA MET A 99 4.31 2.73 -0.06
C MET A 99 3.51 3.93 0.45
N GLY A 100 4.03 5.14 0.36
CA GLY A 100 3.31 6.35 0.73
C GLY A 100 2.07 6.62 -0.13
N GLU A 101 1.18 7.46 0.36
CA GLU A 101 -0.08 7.85 -0.29
C GLU A 101 -0.94 6.63 -0.70
N SER A 102 -1.09 5.67 0.22
CA SER A 102 -1.86 4.46 -0.02
C SER A 102 -2.94 4.24 1.03
N LEU A 103 -4.02 3.56 0.60
CA LEU A 103 -5.11 3.17 1.46
C LEU A 103 -4.68 2.02 2.38
N ALA A 104 -5.09 2.11 3.65
CA ALA A 104 -4.98 1.00 4.60
C ALA A 104 -6.35 0.50 5.05
N ILE A 105 -7.25 1.41 5.41
CA ILE A 105 -8.61 1.11 5.84
C ILE A 105 -9.54 2.09 5.14
N GLY A 106 -10.55 1.56 4.46
CA GLY A 106 -11.54 2.38 3.76
C GLY A 106 -12.95 1.84 3.93
N ALA A 107 -13.93 2.68 3.69
CA ALA A 107 -15.34 2.32 3.70
C ALA A 107 -16.09 3.04 2.59
N GLU A 108 -17.00 2.34 1.94
CA GLU A 108 -17.91 2.94 0.96
C GLU A 108 -19.32 2.42 1.12
N ASN A 109 -20.29 3.23 0.74
CA ASN A 109 -21.69 2.85 0.75
C ASN A 109 -22.03 2.06 -0.52
N GLN A 110 -22.70 0.93 -0.36
CA GLN A 110 -23.18 0.09 -1.44
C GLN A 110 -24.69 -0.18 -1.25
N GLY A 111 -25.52 0.56 -1.95
CA GLY A 111 -26.96 0.52 -1.76
C GLY A 111 -27.37 0.94 -0.33
N ARG A 112 -28.00 0.03 0.42
CA ARG A 112 -28.35 0.22 1.84
C ARG A 112 -27.29 -0.25 2.82
N GLY A 113 -26.23 -0.87 2.33
CA GLY A 113 -25.14 -1.41 3.11
C GLY A 113 -23.86 -0.59 2.99
N GLN A 114 -22.87 -1.02 3.73
CA GLN A 114 -21.54 -0.45 3.70
C GLN A 114 -20.51 -1.58 3.54
N ILE A 115 -19.52 -1.36 2.69
CA ILE A 115 -18.36 -2.23 2.53
C ILE A 115 -17.18 -1.58 3.23
N VAL A 116 -16.51 -2.34 4.08
CA VAL A 116 -15.28 -1.92 4.76
C VAL A 116 -14.11 -2.71 4.21
N TYR A 117 -13.09 -2.01 3.77
CA TYR A 117 -11.87 -2.59 3.20
C TYR A 117 -10.73 -2.51 4.20
N PHE A 118 -10.07 -3.65 4.42
CA PHE A 118 -8.80 -3.73 5.12
C PHE A 118 -7.75 -4.27 4.14
N VAL A 119 -6.73 -3.48 3.87
CA VAL A 119 -5.66 -3.91 2.95
C VAL A 119 -4.78 -4.97 3.58
N ASP A 120 -4.52 -4.85 4.87
CA ASP A 120 -3.77 -5.82 5.66
C ASP A 120 -4.67 -6.46 6.72
N ASN A 121 -4.24 -7.59 7.26
CA ASN A 121 -5.00 -8.29 8.29
C ASN A 121 -5.00 -7.50 9.62
N PRO A 122 -6.15 -6.96 10.07
CA PRO A 122 -6.22 -6.17 11.29
C PRO A 122 -6.16 -7.03 12.58
N ILE A 123 -6.30 -8.36 12.46
CA ILE A 123 -6.33 -9.29 13.57
C ILE A 123 -5.00 -10.05 13.67
N PHE A 124 -3.95 -9.51 13.12
CA PHE A 124 -2.63 -10.12 13.22
C PHE A 124 -2.12 -10.09 14.67
N ARG A 125 -1.55 -11.23 15.10
CA ARG A 125 -0.91 -11.42 16.39
C ARG A 125 0.60 -11.30 16.27
#